data_c3b56f61b6d0737d1a0b5ca3c6d6d80f
#
_entry.id   c3b56f61b6d0737d1a0b5ca3c6d6d80f
#
_cell.length_a   1.000
_cell.length_b   1.000
_cell.length_c   1.000
_cell.angle_alpha   90.00
_cell.angle_beta   90.00
_cell.angle_gamma   90.00
#
_symmetry.space_group_name_H-M   'P 1'
#
loop_
_entity.id
_entity.type
_entity.pdbx_description
1 polymer ?
#
loop_
_entity_poly.entity_id
_entity_poly.type
_entity_poly.pdbx_seq_one_letter_code
_entity_poly.pdbx_strand_id
1 'polypeptide(L)'
;QRDAALSRRFSQVEVPEPTERETMEILQGLQGNFEQFHRVHYADDAIAAAVELSGRYFPQRCWPDKAVGLMDEAAAMVRLGLEQRVTGRERRHRKSLEQQMQGAVEHREYEKAAQLRDQLGQLGQELQQRCRQRGTPVVERKHIGQVVAQRTGIPTEEVLEQADNRLMGL
;
A
#
# COMPACT_ATOMS: atom_id res chain seq x y z
N GLN A 1 -12.46 20.49 30.95
CA GLN A 1 -12.34 21.92 31.27
C GLN A 1 -11.46 22.57 30.21
N ARG A 2 -12.06 23.42 29.33
CA ARG A 2 -11.30 24.21 28.37
C ARG A 2 -10.61 25.34 29.12
N ASP A 3 -9.29 25.41 29.03
CA ASP A 3 -8.52 26.45 29.69
C ASP A 3 -8.80 27.81 29.02
N ALA A 4 -9.58 28.66 29.71
CA ALA A 4 -10.01 29.96 29.22
C ALA A 4 -8.83 30.92 28.96
N ALA A 5 -7.66 30.69 29.55
CA ALA A 5 -6.46 31.48 29.37
C ALA A 5 -5.79 31.16 28.04
N LEU A 6 -5.88 29.92 27.55
CA LEU A 6 -5.34 29.50 26.25
C LEU A 6 -6.24 29.97 25.09
N SER A 7 -7.57 29.89 25.24
CA SER A 7 -8.51 30.24 24.17
C SER A 7 -8.44 31.71 23.75
N ARG A 8 -7.95 32.62 24.61
CA ARG A 8 -7.75 34.04 24.28
C ARG A 8 -6.50 34.32 23.41
N ARG A 9 -5.60 33.34 23.30
CA ARG A 9 -4.33 33.46 22.55
C ARG A 9 -4.37 32.80 21.18
N PHE A 10 -5.43 32.06 20.86
CA PHE A 10 -5.62 31.38 19.58
C PHE A 10 -6.82 31.98 18.85
N SER A 11 -6.60 32.38 17.61
CA SER A 11 -7.68 32.73 16.70
C SER A 11 -8.15 31.48 15.99
N GLN A 12 -9.48 31.28 15.90
CA GLN A 12 -10.06 30.20 15.14
C GLN A 12 -9.96 30.53 13.65
N VAL A 13 -9.36 29.62 12.89
CA VAL A 13 -9.31 29.67 11.42
C VAL A 13 -10.18 28.53 10.92
N GLU A 14 -11.21 28.85 10.16
CA GLU A 14 -12.04 27.84 9.48
C GLU A 14 -11.33 27.38 8.22
N VAL A 15 -11.15 26.07 8.11
CA VAL A 15 -10.61 25.42 6.91
C VAL A 15 -11.76 24.63 6.30
N PRO A 16 -12.34 25.09 5.18
CA PRO A 16 -13.43 24.39 4.51
C PRO A 16 -12.94 23.08 3.92
N GLU A 17 -13.87 22.11 3.76
CA GLU A 17 -13.57 20.89 3.03
C GLU A 17 -13.30 21.21 1.56
N PRO A 18 -12.19 20.73 0.97
CA PRO A 18 -11.88 20.96 -0.44
C PRO A 18 -12.90 20.24 -1.34
N THR A 19 -13.10 20.80 -2.52
CA THR A 19 -13.88 20.19 -3.58
C THR A 19 -13.17 18.95 -4.16
N GLU A 20 -13.89 18.16 -4.95
CA GLU A 20 -13.32 17.01 -5.66
C GLU A 20 -12.12 17.39 -6.54
N ARG A 21 -12.22 18.53 -7.25
CA ARG A 21 -11.14 19.06 -8.08
C ARG A 21 -9.91 19.48 -7.26
N GLU A 22 -10.12 20.22 -6.20
CA GLU A 22 -9.04 20.63 -5.30
C GLU A 22 -8.40 19.41 -4.60
N THR A 23 -9.21 18.42 -4.25
CA THR A 23 -8.71 17.15 -3.71
C THR A 23 -7.81 16.44 -4.72
N MET A 24 -8.17 16.41 -6.01
CA MET A 24 -7.33 15.86 -7.06
C MET A 24 -5.97 16.56 -7.12
N GLU A 25 -5.96 17.89 -7.11
CA GLU A 25 -4.73 18.69 -7.13
C GLU A 25 -3.85 18.41 -5.88
N ILE A 26 -4.48 18.28 -4.70
CA ILE A 26 -3.78 17.92 -3.46
C ILE A 26 -3.14 16.53 -3.58
N LEU A 27 -3.87 15.52 -4.06
CA LEU A 27 -3.36 14.16 -4.20
C LEU A 27 -2.20 14.08 -5.21
N GLN A 28 -2.30 14.80 -6.33
CA GLN A 28 -1.22 14.92 -7.29
C GLN A 28 0.04 15.54 -6.67
N GLY A 29 -0.13 16.55 -5.81
CA GLY A 29 0.98 17.14 -5.08
C GLY A 29 1.63 16.21 -4.05
N LEU A 30 0.86 15.28 -3.48
CA LEU A 30 1.33 14.29 -2.50
C LEU A 30 1.89 13.01 -3.16
N GLN A 31 1.56 12.74 -4.43
CA GLN A 31 1.89 11.53 -5.15
C GLN A 31 3.36 11.13 -4.98
N GLY A 32 4.29 12.04 -5.25
CA GLY A 32 5.73 11.76 -5.18
C GLY A 32 6.21 11.31 -3.80
N ASN A 33 5.62 11.85 -2.73
CA ASN A 33 5.95 11.45 -1.37
C ASN A 33 5.49 10.02 -1.08
N PHE A 34 4.27 9.66 -1.50
CA PHE A 34 3.73 8.31 -1.35
C PHE A 34 4.49 7.29 -2.21
N GLU A 35 4.84 7.66 -3.45
CA GLU A 35 5.65 6.82 -4.34
C GLU A 35 7.01 6.48 -3.73
N GLN A 36 7.67 7.48 -3.15
CA GLN A 36 8.96 7.29 -2.50
C GLN A 36 8.84 6.44 -1.24
N PHE A 37 7.82 6.69 -0.42
CA PHE A 37 7.60 5.98 0.85
C PHE A 37 7.28 4.50 0.63
N HIS A 38 6.31 4.21 -0.23
CA HIS A 38 5.87 2.85 -0.52
C HIS A 38 6.71 2.13 -1.60
N ARG A 39 7.57 2.88 -2.31
CA ARG A 39 8.33 2.39 -3.47
C ARG A 39 7.43 1.79 -4.55
N VAL A 40 6.43 2.55 -4.94
CA VAL A 40 5.44 2.25 -5.98
C VAL A 40 5.34 3.44 -6.94
N HIS A 41 4.66 3.28 -8.07
CA HIS A 41 4.19 4.39 -8.91
C HIS A 41 2.67 4.37 -8.93
N TYR A 42 2.05 5.54 -9.00
CA TYR A 42 0.60 5.64 -9.22
C TYR A 42 0.33 5.95 -10.68
N ALA A 43 -0.56 5.19 -11.28
CA ALA A 43 -1.15 5.55 -12.56
C ALA A 43 -2.14 6.71 -12.37
N ASP A 44 -2.31 7.56 -13.40
CA ASP A 44 -3.20 8.73 -13.31
C ASP A 44 -4.65 8.33 -13.02
N ASP A 45 -5.08 7.20 -13.55
CA ASP A 45 -6.41 6.62 -13.31
C ASP A 45 -6.61 6.16 -11.84
N ALA A 46 -5.54 5.80 -11.14
CA ALA A 46 -5.61 5.41 -9.74
C ALA A 46 -5.89 6.62 -8.82
N ILE A 47 -5.27 7.76 -9.12
CA ILE A 47 -5.50 9.00 -8.35
C ILE A 47 -6.93 9.48 -8.56
N ALA A 48 -7.40 9.48 -9.82
CA ALA A 48 -8.77 9.81 -10.16
C ALA A 48 -9.77 8.88 -9.45
N ALA A 49 -9.52 7.58 -9.45
CA ALA A 49 -10.34 6.60 -8.75
C ALA A 49 -10.36 6.80 -7.22
N ALA A 50 -9.24 7.20 -6.62
CA ALA A 50 -9.18 7.46 -5.18
C ALA A 50 -10.12 8.61 -4.78
N VAL A 51 -10.17 9.68 -5.56
CA VAL A 51 -11.08 10.81 -5.32
C VAL A 51 -12.53 10.39 -5.56
N GLU A 52 -12.84 9.85 -6.74
CA GLU A 52 -14.18 9.43 -7.13
C GLU A 52 -14.79 8.42 -6.15
N LEU A 53 -14.09 7.30 -5.90
CA LEU A 53 -14.59 6.23 -5.05
C LEU A 53 -14.65 6.64 -3.58
N SER A 54 -13.73 7.50 -3.10
CA SER A 54 -13.82 8.02 -1.74
C SER A 54 -15.05 8.90 -1.53
N GLY A 55 -15.39 9.74 -2.50
CA GLY A 55 -16.61 10.57 -2.46
C GLY A 55 -17.87 9.73 -2.40
N ARG A 56 -17.91 8.65 -3.18
CA ARG A 56 -19.08 7.78 -3.33
C ARG A 56 -19.31 6.85 -2.15
N TYR A 57 -18.26 6.14 -1.73
CA TYR A 57 -18.39 5.07 -0.75
C TYR A 57 -18.13 5.51 0.70
N PHE A 58 -17.52 6.69 0.89
CA PHE A 58 -17.23 7.23 2.22
C PHE A 58 -17.77 8.66 2.43
N PRO A 59 -19.10 8.87 2.28
CA PRO A 59 -19.68 10.21 2.38
C PRO A 59 -19.57 10.81 3.79
N GLN A 60 -19.34 9.99 4.83
CA GLN A 60 -19.25 10.41 6.22
C GLN A 60 -17.87 10.93 6.62
N ARG A 61 -16.87 10.83 5.73
CA ARG A 61 -15.53 11.35 5.95
C ARG A 61 -15.28 12.55 5.05
N CYS A 62 -14.47 13.48 5.51
CA CYS A 62 -14.11 14.68 4.75
C CYS A 62 -12.94 14.41 3.79
N TRP A 63 -12.92 15.13 2.68
CA TRP A 63 -11.74 15.26 1.85
C TRP A 63 -10.71 16.18 2.52
N PRO A 64 -9.39 16.03 2.27
CA PRO A 64 -8.79 15.01 1.39
C PRO A 64 -8.54 13.67 2.07
N ASP A 65 -8.72 13.55 3.39
CA ASP A 65 -8.30 12.42 4.25
C ASP A 65 -8.81 11.07 3.74
N LYS A 66 -10.09 10.99 3.33
CA LYS A 66 -10.69 9.75 2.81
C LYS A 66 -10.04 9.26 1.53
N ALA A 67 -9.60 10.15 0.63
CA ALA A 67 -8.94 9.81 -0.63
C ALA A 67 -7.46 9.48 -0.41
N VAL A 68 -6.77 10.23 0.45
CA VAL A 68 -5.40 9.96 0.90
C VAL A 68 -5.30 8.57 1.52
N GLY A 69 -6.26 8.21 2.39
CA GLY A 69 -6.29 6.88 3.01
C GLY A 69 -6.46 5.74 2.02
N LEU A 70 -7.20 5.93 0.91
CA LEU A 70 -7.31 4.92 -0.15
C LEU A 70 -6.01 4.77 -0.93
N MET A 71 -5.32 5.88 -1.23
CA MET A 71 -4.02 5.84 -1.88
C MET A 71 -2.99 5.10 -1.04
N ASP A 72 -2.89 5.43 0.24
CA ASP A 72 -1.94 4.82 1.18
C ASP A 72 -2.15 3.30 1.28
N GLU A 73 -3.38 2.86 1.52
CA GLU A 73 -3.70 1.43 1.63
C GLU A 73 -3.48 0.66 0.32
N ALA A 74 -3.83 1.25 -0.83
CA ALA A 74 -3.61 0.62 -2.12
C ALA A 74 -2.12 0.43 -2.41
N ALA A 75 -1.29 1.42 -2.09
CA ALA A 75 0.15 1.32 -2.23
C ALA A 75 0.74 0.25 -1.32
N ALA A 76 0.33 0.23 -0.06
CA ALA A 76 0.75 -0.79 0.90
C ALA A 76 0.34 -2.20 0.44
N MET A 77 -0.90 -2.37 -0.05
CA MET A 77 -1.42 -3.64 -0.56
C MET A 77 -0.61 -4.13 -1.78
N VAL A 78 -0.34 -3.25 -2.74
CA VAL A 78 0.45 -3.58 -3.95
C VAL A 78 1.87 -3.97 -3.56
N ARG A 79 2.49 -3.24 -2.64
CA ARG A 79 3.82 -3.54 -2.13
C ARG A 79 3.90 -4.89 -1.43
N LEU A 80 2.97 -5.15 -0.51
CA LEU A 80 2.88 -6.43 0.21
C LEU A 80 2.56 -7.61 -0.72
N GLY A 81 1.68 -7.40 -1.70
CA GLY A 81 1.36 -8.43 -2.69
C GLY A 81 2.56 -8.86 -3.52
N LEU A 82 3.46 -7.94 -3.85
CA LEU A 82 4.72 -8.27 -4.52
C LEU A 82 5.67 -9.04 -3.61
N GLU A 83 5.80 -8.60 -2.36
CA GLU A 83 6.63 -9.31 -1.38
C GLU A 83 6.11 -10.72 -1.13
N GLN A 84 4.80 -10.94 -1.07
CA GLN A 84 4.19 -12.25 -0.91
C GLN A 84 4.38 -13.15 -2.14
N ARG A 85 4.26 -12.63 -3.38
CA ARG A 85 4.47 -13.39 -4.62
C ARG A 85 5.92 -13.84 -4.81
N VAL A 86 6.86 -13.01 -4.37
CA VAL A 86 8.29 -13.37 -4.37
C VAL A 86 8.58 -14.43 -3.31
N THR A 87 7.89 -14.40 -2.18
CA THR A 87 8.26 -15.12 -0.95
C THR A 87 7.55 -16.45 -0.69
N GLY A 88 6.47 -16.78 -1.37
CA GLY A 88 5.69 -17.99 -1.02
C GLY A 88 6.48 -19.31 -1.20
N ARG A 89 7.23 -19.47 -2.29
CA ARG A 89 8.09 -20.64 -2.55
C ARG A 89 9.44 -20.49 -1.85
N GLU A 90 9.99 -19.31 -1.88
CA GLU A 90 11.27 -18.93 -1.31
C GLU A 90 11.23 -18.89 0.23
N ARG A 91 10.12 -18.44 0.80
CA ARG A 91 9.88 -18.48 2.26
C ARG A 91 9.84 -19.92 2.79
N ARG A 92 9.23 -20.85 2.04
CA ARG A 92 9.24 -22.28 2.40
C ARG A 92 10.65 -22.86 2.30
N HIS A 93 11.40 -22.51 1.26
CA HIS A 93 12.76 -22.94 1.07
C HIS A 93 13.68 -22.40 2.17
N ARG A 94 13.59 -21.11 2.48
CA ARG A 94 14.32 -20.46 3.57
C ARG A 94 14.02 -21.13 4.92
N LYS A 95 12.74 -21.35 5.22
CA LYS A 95 12.34 -22.01 6.47
C LYS A 95 12.88 -23.45 6.57
N SER A 96 12.92 -24.18 5.46
CA SER A 96 13.50 -25.52 5.40
C SER A 96 15.01 -25.48 5.68
N LEU A 97 15.75 -24.52 5.09
CA LEU A 97 17.19 -24.36 5.35
C LEU A 97 17.46 -23.94 6.79
N GLU A 98 16.65 -23.05 7.37
CA GLU A 98 16.75 -22.65 8.78
C GLU A 98 16.54 -23.85 9.72
N GLN A 99 15.55 -24.70 9.46
CA GLN A 99 15.32 -25.92 10.22
C GLN A 99 16.46 -26.92 10.11
N GLN A 100 17.01 -27.12 8.91
CA GLN A 100 18.15 -28.01 8.69
C GLN A 100 19.41 -27.49 9.39
N MET A 101 19.63 -26.17 9.36
CA MET A 101 20.76 -25.54 10.06
C MET A 101 20.64 -25.74 11.58
N GLN A 102 19.43 -25.55 12.13
CA GLN A 102 19.19 -25.77 13.56
C GLN A 102 19.43 -27.22 13.96
N GLY A 103 18.94 -28.19 13.17
CA GLY A 103 19.21 -29.62 13.39
C GLY A 103 20.71 -29.97 13.32
N ALA A 104 21.44 -29.38 12.37
CA ALA A 104 22.87 -29.57 12.25
C ALA A 104 23.64 -29.04 13.49
N VAL A 105 23.21 -27.90 14.05
CA VAL A 105 23.78 -27.36 15.29
C VAL A 105 23.51 -28.28 16.49
N GLU A 106 22.28 -28.80 16.61
CA GLU A 106 21.91 -29.74 17.70
C GLU A 106 22.70 -31.04 17.64
N HIS A 107 23.00 -31.53 16.43
CA HIS A 107 23.83 -32.72 16.23
C HIS A 107 25.35 -32.42 16.20
N ARG A 108 25.78 -31.18 16.51
CA ARG A 108 27.16 -30.71 16.49
C ARG A 108 27.89 -30.86 15.14
N GLU A 109 27.13 -30.88 14.04
CA GLU A 109 27.64 -30.90 12.65
C GLU A 109 27.98 -29.47 12.19
N TYR A 110 29.02 -28.87 12.78
CA TYR A 110 29.33 -27.45 12.61
C TYR A 110 29.68 -27.07 11.17
N GLU A 111 30.35 -27.95 10.42
CA GLU A 111 30.67 -27.71 9.01
C GLU A 111 29.41 -27.61 8.14
N LYS A 112 28.45 -28.50 8.39
CA LYS A 112 27.17 -28.50 7.67
C LYS A 112 26.32 -27.27 8.06
N ALA A 113 26.33 -26.87 9.33
CA ALA A 113 25.65 -25.67 9.78
C ALA A 113 26.26 -24.41 9.13
N ALA A 114 27.58 -24.36 8.94
CA ALA A 114 28.25 -23.25 8.25
C ALA A 114 27.85 -23.19 6.75
N GLN A 115 27.82 -24.33 6.07
CA GLN A 115 27.38 -24.40 4.67
C GLN A 115 25.92 -23.95 4.49
N LEU A 116 25.02 -24.37 5.40
CA LEU A 116 23.61 -23.98 5.38
C LEU A 116 23.41 -22.47 5.65
N ARG A 117 24.22 -21.90 6.54
CA ARG A 117 24.25 -20.46 6.79
C ARG A 117 24.67 -19.68 5.54
N ASP A 118 25.70 -20.14 4.85
CA ASP A 118 26.18 -19.51 3.62
C ASP A 118 25.14 -19.61 2.48
N GLN A 119 24.41 -20.73 2.36
CA GLN A 119 23.30 -20.89 1.43
C GLN A 119 22.15 -19.92 1.78
N LEU A 120 21.82 -19.72 3.05
CA LEU A 120 20.84 -18.74 3.50
C LEU A 120 21.25 -17.31 3.14
N GLY A 121 22.55 -16.99 3.27
CA GLY A 121 23.12 -15.70 2.87
C GLY A 121 22.99 -15.46 1.36
N GLN A 122 23.35 -16.46 0.53
CA GLN A 122 23.25 -16.39 -0.92
C GLN A 122 21.78 -16.24 -1.38
N LEU A 123 20.87 -17.03 -0.81
CA LEU A 123 19.44 -16.92 -1.09
C LEU A 123 18.91 -15.52 -0.76
N GLY A 124 19.34 -14.93 0.35
CA GLY A 124 18.98 -13.57 0.74
C GLY A 124 19.45 -12.52 -0.28
N GLN A 125 20.68 -12.64 -0.77
CA GLN A 125 21.24 -11.74 -1.79
C GLN A 125 20.52 -11.89 -3.13
N GLU A 126 20.25 -13.12 -3.57
CA GLU A 126 19.52 -13.37 -4.82
C GLU A 126 18.11 -12.79 -4.77
N LEU A 127 17.39 -12.94 -3.64
CA LEU A 127 16.06 -12.38 -3.46
C LEU A 127 16.08 -10.86 -3.54
N GLN A 128 17.08 -10.24 -2.91
CA GLN A 128 17.24 -8.80 -2.93
C GLN A 128 17.56 -8.27 -4.34
N GLN A 129 18.40 -8.98 -5.10
CA GLN A 129 18.70 -8.63 -6.49
C GLN A 129 17.47 -8.77 -7.40
N ARG A 130 16.69 -9.85 -7.26
CA ARG A 130 15.44 -10.05 -8.02
C ARG A 130 14.39 -8.98 -7.71
N CYS A 131 14.27 -8.55 -6.44
CA CYS A 131 13.41 -7.43 -6.09
C CYS A 131 13.83 -6.13 -6.76
N ARG A 132 15.14 -5.87 -6.90
CA ARG A 132 15.67 -4.68 -7.60
C ARG A 132 15.44 -4.73 -9.11
N GLN A 133 15.47 -5.91 -9.72
CA GLN A 133 15.34 -6.10 -11.18
C GLN A 133 13.87 -6.03 -11.67
N ARG A 134 12.87 -6.23 -10.80
CA ARG A 134 11.44 -6.29 -11.18
C ARG A 134 10.77 -4.95 -11.43
N GLY A 135 11.51 -3.84 -11.27
CA GLY A 135 10.95 -2.50 -11.43
C GLY A 135 10.03 -2.09 -10.28
N THR A 136 9.66 -0.83 -10.30
CA THR A 136 8.74 -0.25 -9.31
C THR A 136 7.31 -0.67 -9.64
N PRO A 137 6.56 -1.26 -8.70
CA PRO A 137 5.18 -1.67 -8.95
C PRO A 137 4.27 -0.48 -9.18
N VAL A 138 3.23 -0.66 -9.98
CA VAL A 138 2.27 0.39 -10.33
C VAL A 138 0.94 0.15 -9.61
N VAL A 139 0.46 1.17 -8.92
CA VAL A 139 -0.89 1.23 -8.36
C VAL A 139 -1.83 1.70 -9.45
N GLU A 140 -2.78 0.86 -9.83
CA GLU A 140 -3.79 1.11 -10.85
C GLU A 140 -5.17 1.27 -10.21
N ARG A 141 -6.15 1.79 -10.98
CA ARG A 141 -7.56 1.92 -10.58
C ARG A 141 -8.12 0.68 -9.86
N LYS A 142 -7.81 -0.51 -10.37
CA LYS A 142 -8.26 -1.78 -9.76
C LYS A 142 -7.82 -1.98 -8.32
N HIS A 143 -6.63 -1.49 -7.95
CA HIS A 143 -6.11 -1.63 -6.60
C HIS A 143 -6.85 -0.71 -5.62
N ILE A 144 -7.23 0.49 -6.06
CA ILE A 144 -8.12 1.37 -5.29
C ILE A 144 -9.49 0.71 -5.09
N GLY A 145 -10.06 0.14 -6.17
CA GLY A 145 -11.33 -0.61 -6.10
C GLY A 145 -11.27 -1.78 -5.11
N GLN A 146 -10.14 -2.51 -5.05
CA GLN A 146 -9.94 -3.60 -4.09
C GLN A 146 -9.94 -3.11 -2.64
N VAL A 147 -9.31 -1.96 -2.35
CA VAL A 147 -9.33 -1.36 -1.01
C VAL A 147 -10.75 -0.95 -0.62
N VAL A 148 -11.50 -0.32 -1.54
CA VAL A 148 -12.90 0.03 -1.30
C VAL A 148 -13.73 -1.22 -1.03
N ALA A 149 -13.56 -2.28 -1.85
CA ALA A 149 -14.25 -3.56 -1.66
C ALA A 149 -13.96 -4.19 -0.28
N GLN A 150 -12.72 -4.15 0.18
CA GLN A 150 -12.33 -4.64 1.51
C GLN A 150 -12.99 -3.86 2.65
N ARG A 151 -13.12 -2.55 2.50
CA ARG A 151 -13.72 -1.68 3.53
C ARG A 151 -15.24 -1.71 3.56
N THR A 152 -15.88 -1.89 2.40
CA THR A 152 -17.34 -1.83 2.25
C THR A 152 -18.00 -3.21 2.24
N GLY A 153 -17.24 -4.26 1.90
CA GLY A 153 -17.77 -5.61 1.65
C GLY A 153 -18.42 -5.77 0.28
N ILE A 154 -18.39 -4.76 -0.59
CA ILE A 154 -18.95 -4.79 -1.96
C ILE A 154 -17.91 -5.45 -2.88
N PRO A 155 -18.29 -6.37 -3.80
CA PRO A 155 -17.36 -6.96 -4.75
C PRO A 155 -16.63 -5.92 -5.59
N THR A 156 -15.33 -6.13 -5.86
CA THR A 156 -14.48 -5.17 -6.60
C THR A 156 -15.02 -4.87 -8.00
N GLU A 157 -15.59 -5.89 -8.67
CA GLU A 157 -16.20 -5.76 -10.01
C GLU A 157 -17.36 -4.76 -10.00
N GLU A 158 -18.25 -4.89 -9.00
CA GLU A 158 -19.38 -3.97 -8.84
C GLU A 158 -18.93 -2.54 -8.51
N VAL A 159 -17.88 -2.39 -7.68
CA VAL A 159 -17.30 -1.08 -7.35
C VAL A 159 -16.76 -0.39 -8.60
N LEU A 160 -16.11 -1.12 -9.51
CA LEU A 160 -15.49 -0.58 -10.73
C LEU A 160 -16.52 -0.36 -11.85
N GLU A 161 -17.46 -1.29 -12.09
CA GLU A 161 -18.50 -1.15 -13.12
C GLU A 161 -19.43 0.04 -12.87
N GLN A 162 -19.82 0.24 -11.62
CA GLN A 162 -20.64 1.39 -11.25
C GLN A 162 -19.93 2.73 -11.46
N ALA A 163 -18.59 2.76 -11.44
CA ALA A 163 -17.81 3.94 -11.75
C ALA A 163 -17.71 4.20 -13.27
N ASP A 164 -17.57 3.14 -14.09
CA ASP A 164 -17.47 3.27 -15.55
C ASP A 164 -18.78 3.68 -16.23
N ASN A 165 -19.93 3.26 -15.70
CA ASN A 165 -21.25 3.62 -16.24
C ASN A 165 -21.57 5.12 -16.17
N ARG A 166 -20.89 5.90 -15.34
CA ARG A 166 -21.04 7.36 -15.28
C ARG A 166 -20.22 8.09 -16.35
N LEU A 167 -19.10 7.52 -16.78
CA LEU A 167 -18.27 8.09 -17.85
C LEU A 167 -18.91 7.94 -19.23
N MET A 168 -19.84 6.98 -19.40
CA MET A 168 -20.58 6.77 -20.64
C MET A 168 -21.95 7.48 -20.67
N GLY A 169 -22.37 8.11 -19.60
CA GLY A 169 -23.68 8.75 -19.44
C GLY A 169 -23.67 10.28 -19.51
N LEU A 170 -22.61 10.89 -20.09
CA LEU A 170 -22.53 12.32 -20.43
C LEU A 170 -22.61 12.54 -21.90
#